data_a6ba7e64aba24a8fa202c3b92acd05de
#
_entry.id   a6ba7e64aba24a8fa202c3b92acd05de
#
_cell.length_a   1.000
_cell.length_b   1.000
_cell.length_c   1.000
_cell.angle_alpha   90.00
_cell.angle_beta   90.00
_cell.angle_gamma   90.00
#
_symmetry.space_group_name_H-M   'P 1'
#
loop_
_entity.id
_entity.type
_entity.pdbx_description
1 polymer ?
#
loop_
_entity_poly.entity_id
_entity_poly.type
_entity_poly.pdbx_seq_one_letter_code
_entity_poly.pdbx_strand_id
1 'polypeptide(L)'
;MSKTKNSRRFEDNEAGAKLRMLKTSCQKLNLLAKLIRNKPVDKALNELTFSKKRIAKDVKKCLASAVANAENNHGLDVDELIISEAYVGKNLVMKRGRPRARGRFGKILKPFSQITIVVKQSEGVEGKV
;
A
#
# COMPACT_ATOMS: atom_id res chain seq x y z
N MET A 1 -14.75 -34.17 6.15
CA MET A 1 -14.58 -33.54 4.82
C MET A 1 -13.61 -32.40 4.92
N SER A 2 -12.50 -32.46 4.21
CA SER A 2 -11.56 -31.36 4.14
C SER A 2 -12.15 -30.26 3.22
N LYS A 3 -12.09 -29.01 3.66
CA LYS A 3 -12.47 -27.88 2.81
C LYS A 3 -11.53 -27.83 1.61
N THR A 4 -12.07 -27.58 0.43
CA THR A 4 -11.28 -27.33 -0.78
C THR A 4 -10.32 -26.15 -0.53
N LYS A 5 -9.06 -26.33 -0.86
CA LYS A 5 -8.05 -25.29 -0.70
C LYS A 5 -8.39 -24.10 -1.62
N ASN A 6 -8.54 -22.91 -1.04
CA ASN A 6 -8.76 -21.71 -1.84
C ASN A 6 -7.58 -21.48 -2.79
N SER A 7 -7.89 -21.11 -4.03
CA SER A 7 -6.87 -20.72 -4.99
C SER A 7 -6.09 -19.50 -4.50
N ARG A 8 -4.82 -19.44 -4.81
CA ARG A 8 -3.97 -18.30 -4.49
C ARG A 8 -4.46 -17.06 -5.25
N ARG A 9 -4.51 -15.90 -4.57
CA ARG A 9 -4.96 -14.65 -5.18
C ARG A 9 -3.98 -14.10 -6.22
N PHE A 10 -2.70 -14.23 -5.96
CA PHE A 10 -1.66 -13.70 -6.81
C PHE A 10 -1.14 -14.77 -7.78
N GLU A 11 -0.79 -14.35 -8.98
CA GLU A 11 -0.09 -15.18 -9.96
C GLU A 11 1.33 -15.49 -9.50
N ASP A 12 2.03 -16.41 -10.16
CA ASP A 12 3.38 -16.81 -9.77
C ASP A 12 4.41 -15.68 -9.92
N ASN A 13 4.14 -14.73 -10.81
CA ASN A 13 4.99 -13.57 -11.05
C ASN A 13 4.56 -12.32 -10.23
N GLU A 14 3.68 -12.51 -9.30
CA GLU A 14 3.17 -11.43 -8.43
C GLU A 14 3.48 -11.71 -6.97
N ALA A 15 3.77 -10.65 -6.25
CA ALA A 15 3.88 -10.67 -4.80
C ALA A 15 3.29 -9.39 -4.21
N GLY A 16 2.82 -9.45 -2.99
CA GLY A 16 2.21 -8.31 -2.37
C GLY A 16 2.53 -8.18 -0.90
N ALA A 17 2.30 -7.00 -0.37
CA ALA A 17 2.35 -6.71 1.05
C ALA A 17 1.17 -5.81 1.43
N LYS A 18 0.72 -5.96 2.64
CA LYS A 18 -0.39 -5.19 3.20
C LYS A 18 0.03 -4.58 4.53
N LEU A 19 -0.17 -3.30 4.67
CA LEU A 19 0.08 -2.59 5.91
C LEU A 19 -1.26 -2.08 6.46
N ARG A 20 -1.59 -2.52 7.66
CA ARG A 20 -2.83 -2.17 8.35
C ARG A 20 -2.58 -1.09 9.39
N MET A 21 -3.64 -0.43 9.81
CA MET A 21 -3.66 0.52 10.93
C MET A 21 -2.72 1.73 10.74
N LEU A 22 -2.73 2.28 9.53
CA LEU A 22 -2.08 3.57 9.27
C LEU A 22 -2.95 4.71 9.78
N LYS A 23 -2.40 5.56 10.61
CA LYS A 23 -3.11 6.72 11.16
C LYS A 23 -3.24 7.84 10.13
N THR A 24 -4.08 7.63 9.15
CA THR A 24 -4.39 8.60 8.11
C THR A 24 -5.73 8.27 7.47
N SER A 25 -6.35 9.24 6.82
CA SER A 25 -7.58 8.99 6.06
C SER A 25 -7.27 8.27 4.75
N CYS A 26 -8.25 7.50 4.25
CA CYS A 26 -8.11 6.82 2.97
C CYS A 26 -7.80 7.76 1.81
N GLN A 27 -8.42 8.95 1.80
CA GLN A 27 -8.21 9.95 0.76
C GLN A 27 -6.76 10.43 0.70
N LYS A 28 -6.16 10.73 1.85
CA LYS A 28 -4.76 11.17 1.94
C LYS A 28 -3.78 10.06 1.59
N LEU A 29 -4.04 8.85 2.05
CA LEU A 29 -3.21 7.69 1.72
C LEU A 29 -3.31 7.33 0.22
N ASN A 30 -4.48 7.48 -0.37
CA ASN A 30 -4.69 7.22 -1.79
C ASN A 30 -3.90 8.17 -2.71
N LEU A 31 -3.58 9.38 -2.27
CA LEU A 31 -2.70 10.28 -3.02
C LEU A 31 -1.32 9.66 -3.21
N LEU A 32 -0.77 9.05 -2.17
CA LEU A 32 0.51 8.33 -2.28
C LEU A 32 0.38 7.05 -3.10
N ALA A 33 -0.72 6.33 -2.96
CA ALA A 33 -0.98 5.14 -3.78
C ALA A 33 -1.03 5.47 -5.27
N LYS A 34 -1.67 6.57 -5.64
CA LYS A 34 -1.70 7.07 -7.03
C LYS A 34 -0.31 7.44 -7.54
N LEU A 35 0.52 8.01 -6.68
CA LEU A 35 1.88 8.42 -7.04
C LEU A 35 2.73 7.23 -7.48
N ILE A 36 2.56 6.08 -6.85
CA ILE A 36 3.41 4.91 -7.08
C ILE A 36 2.83 3.87 -8.05
N ARG A 37 1.55 3.98 -8.41
CA ARG A 37 0.92 3.02 -9.34
C ARG A 37 1.59 3.00 -10.70
N ASN A 38 1.72 1.79 -11.24
CA ASN A 38 2.27 1.55 -12.60
C ASN A 38 3.68 2.10 -12.80
N LYS A 39 4.45 2.22 -11.74
CA LYS A 39 5.84 2.68 -11.81
C LYS A 39 6.81 1.54 -11.46
N PRO A 40 8.01 1.55 -12.01
CA PRO A 40 9.08 0.68 -11.56
C PRO A 40 9.36 0.90 -10.06
N VAL A 41 9.70 -0.17 -9.37
CA VAL A 41 9.93 -0.14 -7.92
C VAL A 41 11.01 0.88 -7.53
N ASP A 42 12.11 0.96 -8.25
CA ASP A 42 13.21 1.90 -7.97
C ASP A 42 12.74 3.35 -8.01
N LYS A 43 11.99 3.69 -9.03
CA LYS A 43 11.43 5.03 -9.20
C LYS A 43 10.42 5.36 -8.09
N ALA A 44 9.57 4.41 -7.75
CA ALA A 44 8.61 4.57 -6.66
C ALA A 44 9.29 4.76 -5.30
N LEU A 45 10.34 3.99 -5.01
CA LEU A 45 11.13 4.14 -3.79
C LEU A 45 11.77 5.52 -3.68
N ASN A 46 12.32 6.03 -4.78
CA ASN A 46 12.89 7.37 -4.82
C ASN A 46 11.85 8.46 -4.58
N GLU A 47 10.69 8.36 -5.21
CA GLU A 47 9.60 9.32 -5.01
C GLU A 47 9.09 9.31 -3.56
N LEU A 48 8.94 8.14 -2.94
CA LEU A 48 8.55 8.03 -1.54
C LEU A 48 9.61 8.56 -0.58
N THR A 49 10.89 8.36 -0.90
CA THR A 49 12.00 8.87 -0.08
C THR A 49 12.03 10.39 -0.03
N PHE A 50 11.76 11.04 -1.16
CA PHE A 50 11.77 12.50 -1.27
C PHE A 50 10.41 13.15 -1.03
N SER A 51 9.38 12.38 -0.75
CA SER A 51 8.06 12.90 -0.44
C SER A 51 8.06 13.63 0.90
N LYS A 52 7.41 14.78 0.94
CA LYS A 52 7.22 15.57 2.17
C LYS A 52 6.13 15.02 3.08
N LYS A 53 5.34 14.09 2.61
CA LYS A 53 4.23 13.51 3.38
C LYS A 53 4.76 12.56 4.47
N ARG A 54 4.25 12.72 5.69
CA ARG A 54 4.65 11.88 6.83
C ARG A 54 4.43 10.39 6.57
N ILE A 55 3.29 10.06 5.98
CA ILE A 55 2.89 8.66 5.75
C ILE A 55 3.72 7.97 4.66
N ALA A 56 4.47 8.72 3.87
CA ALA A 56 5.33 8.17 2.82
C ALA A 56 6.38 7.19 3.36
N LYS A 57 6.85 7.39 4.59
CA LYS A 57 7.78 6.46 5.25
C LYS A 57 7.16 5.08 5.47
N ASP A 58 5.89 5.04 5.90
CA ASP A 58 5.19 3.78 6.14
C ASP A 58 4.85 3.08 4.83
N VAL A 59 4.44 3.84 3.82
CA VAL A 59 4.21 3.31 2.46
C VAL A 59 5.51 2.74 1.87
N LYS A 60 6.63 3.41 2.07
CA LYS A 60 7.96 2.90 1.66
C LYS A 60 8.31 1.58 2.33
N LYS A 61 8.04 1.43 3.63
CA LYS A 61 8.23 0.15 4.34
C LYS A 61 7.36 -0.96 3.77
N CYS A 62 6.11 -0.66 3.46
CA CYS A 62 5.21 -1.61 2.83
C CYS A 62 5.72 -2.06 1.46
N LEU A 63 6.18 -1.12 0.65
CA LEU A 63 6.77 -1.42 -0.65
C LEU A 63 8.04 -2.26 -0.52
N ALA A 64 8.92 -1.95 0.43
CA ALA A 64 10.10 -2.75 0.72
C ALA A 64 9.74 -4.19 1.12
N SER A 65 8.68 -4.37 1.91
CA SER A 65 8.17 -5.69 2.27
C SER A 65 7.63 -6.46 1.06
N ALA A 66 6.94 -5.79 0.16
CA ALA A 66 6.44 -6.40 -1.08
C ALA A 66 7.59 -6.87 -1.97
N VAL A 67 8.63 -6.06 -2.10
CA VAL A 67 9.84 -6.40 -2.86
C VAL A 67 10.58 -7.57 -2.23
N ALA A 68 10.73 -7.58 -0.91
CA ALA A 68 11.36 -8.69 -0.19
C ALA A 68 10.56 -9.99 -0.35
N ASN A 69 9.24 -9.93 -0.33
CA ASN A 69 8.38 -11.09 -0.59
C ASN A 69 8.55 -11.62 -2.02
N ALA A 70 8.66 -10.73 -3.00
CA ALA A 70 8.90 -11.11 -4.39
C ALA A 70 10.24 -11.81 -4.57
N GLU A 71 11.29 -11.28 -3.98
CA GLU A 71 12.63 -11.82 -4.07
C GLU A 71 12.78 -13.16 -3.33
N ASN A 72 12.40 -13.19 -2.04
CA ASN A 72 12.68 -14.32 -1.16
C ASN A 72 11.70 -15.49 -1.34
N ASN A 73 10.42 -15.20 -1.57
CA ASN A 73 9.37 -16.22 -1.62
C ASN A 73 9.05 -16.69 -3.03
N HIS A 74 9.32 -15.88 -4.04
CA HIS A 74 8.95 -16.15 -5.43
C HIS A 74 10.15 -16.16 -6.39
N GLY A 75 11.33 -15.77 -5.92
CA GLY A 75 12.53 -15.73 -6.74
C GLY A 75 12.47 -14.77 -7.92
N LEU A 76 11.67 -13.73 -7.83
CA LEU A 76 11.51 -12.72 -8.88
C LEU A 76 12.69 -11.76 -8.91
N ASP A 77 13.01 -11.28 -10.10
CA ASP A 77 14.08 -10.29 -10.30
C ASP A 77 13.59 -8.91 -9.83
N VAL A 78 14.29 -8.34 -8.84
CA VAL A 78 13.94 -7.04 -8.25
C VAL A 78 14.03 -5.91 -9.27
N ASP A 79 14.96 -5.98 -10.20
CA ASP A 79 15.17 -4.94 -11.22
C ASP A 79 14.02 -4.85 -12.24
N GLU A 80 13.27 -5.92 -12.39
CA GLU A 80 12.15 -6.02 -13.32
C GLU A 80 10.77 -5.81 -12.65
N LEU A 81 10.75 -5.53 -11.37
CA LEU A 81 9.49 -5.35 -10.65
C LEU A 81 8.83 -4.01 -10.96
N ILE A 82 7.53 -4.08 -11.23
CA ILE A 82 6.65 -2.94 -11.42
C ILE A 82 5.51 -3.03 -10.40
N ILE A 83 5.08 -1.90 -9.89
CA ILE A 83 3.91 -1.85 -9.02
C ILE A 83 2.66 -1.96 -9.89
N SER A 84 2.05 -3.13 -9.88
CA SER A 84 0.83 -3.39 -10.67
C SER A 84 -0.41 -2.81 -10.01
N GLU A 85 -0.50 -2.95 -8.70
CA GLU A 85 -1.63 -2.46 -7.92
C GLU A 85 -1.16 -1.79 -6.64
N ALA A 86 -1.78 -0.68 -6.31
CA ALA A 86 -1.68 -0.04 -5.00
C ALA A 86 -3.05 0.51 -4.64
N TYR A 87 -3.71 -0.10 -3.69
CA TYR A 87 -5.05 0.32 -3.27
C TYR A 87 -5.16 0.49 -1.77
N VAL A 88 -6.11 1.32 -1.39
CA VAL A 88 -6.32 1.77 -0.02
C VAL A 88 -7.72 1.41 0.42
N GLY A 89 -7.86 0.99 1.66
CA GLY A 89 -9.14 0.70 2.27
C GLY A 89 -9.28 1.32 3.65
N LYS A 90 -10.52 1.48 4.09
CA LYS A 90 -10.81 1.86 5.46
C LYS A 90 -10.48 0.70 6.41
N ASN A 91 -9.96 1.06 7.57
CA ASN A 91 -9.74 0.10 8.64
C ASN A 91 -10.64 0.48 9.83
N LEU A 92 -10.11 1.15 10.81
CA LEU A 92 -10.81 1.54 12.02
C LEU A 92 -11.00 3.05 12.06
N VAL A 93 -12.13 3.50 12.57
CA VAL A 93 -12.35 4.91 12.88
C VAL A 93 -12.54 5.05 14.38
N MET A 94 -11.63 5.76 15.03
CA MET A 94 -11.79 6.12 16.43
C MET A 94 -12.69 7.33 16.53
N LYS A 95 -13.83 7.16 17.19
CA LYS A 95 -14.79 8.23 17.44
C LYS A 95 -14.49 8.90 18.77
N ARG A 96 -14.19 10.16 18.73
CA ARG A 96 -13.94 11.00 19.90
C ARG A 96 -14.86 12.21 19.87
N GLY A 97 -14.96 12.90 20.96
CA GLY A 97 -15.78 14.08 21.06
C GLY A 97 -15.08 15.20 21.81
N ARG A 98 -15.48 16.41 21.47
CA ARG A 98 -15.02 17.62 22.14
C ARG A 98 -16.22 18.44 22.63
N PRO A 99 -16.27 18.82 23.93
CA PRO A 99 -17.30 19.70 24.42
C PRO A 99 -17.26 21.05 23.68
N ARG A 100 -18.45 21.52 23.31
CA ARG A 100 -18.64 22.82 22.68
C ARG A 100 -19.57 23.67 23.54
N ALA A 101 -19.76 24.92 23.13
CA ALA A 101 -20.64 25.88 23.83
C ALA A 101 -22.06 25.35 23.94
N ARG A 102 -22.77 25.73 25.01
CA ARG A 102 -24.16 25.37 25.30
C ARG A 102 -24.43 23.86 25.43
N GLY A 103 -23.46 23.10 25.96
CA GLY A 103 -23.61 21.68 26.19
C GLY A 103 -23.60 20.83 24.92
N ARG A 104 -23.26 21.39 23.77
CA ARG A 104 -23.13 20.68 22.52
C ARG A 104 -21.83 19.86 22.49
N PHE A 105 -21.85 18.79 21.72
CA PHE A 105 -20.73 17.86 21.57
C PHE A 105 -20.27 17.79 20.13
N GLY A 106 -19.02 18.16 19.88
CA GLY A 106 -18.43 18.11 18.56
C GLY A 106 -17.76 16.76 18.31
N LYS A 107 -18.13 16.08 17.25
CA LYS A 107 -17.49 14.82 16.83
C LYS A 107 -16.09 15.05 16.31
N ILE A 108 -15.16 14.23 16.75
CA ILE A 108 -13.82 14.10 16.17
C ILE A 108 -13.67 12.68 15.69
N LEU A 109 -13.40 12.52 14.39
CA LEU A 109 -13.13 11.22 13.79
C LEU A 109 -11.63 11.08 13.56
N LYS A 110 -11.04 10.01 14.10
CA LYS A 110 -9.64 9.63 13.87
C LYS A 110 -9.62 8.38 12.99
N PRO A 111 -9.58 8.54 11.67
CA PRO A 111 -9.61 7.40 10.77
C PRO A 111 -8.26 6.69 10.71
N PHE A 112 -8.32 5.38 10.60
CA PHE A 112 -7.19 4.53 10.22
C PHE A 112 -7.49 3.89 8.87
N SER A 113 -6.47 3.70 8.09
CA SER A 113 -6.57 3.09 6.79
C SER A 113 -5.51 2.02 6.59
N GLN A 114 -5.64 1.28 5.52
CA GLN A 114 -4.72 0.23 5.14
C GLN A 114 -4.33 0.39 3.68
N ILE A 115 -3.13 -0.02 3.34
CA ILE A 115 -2.64 -0.04 1.98
C ILE A 115 -2.20 -1.44 1.61
N THR A 116 -2.54 -1.85 0.39
CA THR A 116 -2.05 -3.08 -0.22
C THR A 116 -1.28 -2.72 -1.47
N ILE A 117 -0.06 -3.20 -1.57
CA ILE A 117 0.81 -2.99 -2.72
C ILE A 117 1.11 -4.35 -3.33
N VAL A 118 0.85 -4.49 -4.61
CA VAL A 118 1.17 -5.69 -5.39
C VAL A 118 2.22 -5.32 -6.42
N VAL A 119 3.31 -6.05 -6.42
CA VAL A 119 4.39 -5.92 -7.39
C VAL A 119 4.35 -7.11 -8.34
N LYS A 120 4.64 -6.86 -9.60
CA LYS A 120 4.65 -7.85 -10.65
C LYS A 120 5.96 -7.75 -11.42
N GLN A 121 6.54 -8.90 -11.74
CA GLN A 121 7.67 -8.94 -12.66
C GLN A 121 7.16 -8.65 -14.08
N SER A 122 7.71 -7.63 -14.72
CA SER A 122 7.42 -7.36 -16.12
C SER A 122 8.06 -8.43 -16.98
N GLU A 123 7.26 -9.18 -17.71
CA GLU A 123 7.76 -10.01 -18.78
C GLU A 123 8.32 -9.08 -19.87
N GLY A 124 9.64 -8.97 -19.91
CA GLY A 124 10.43 -8.29 -20.92
C GLY A 124 9.68 -7.41 -21.92
N VAL A 125 9.13 -6.31 -21.51
CA VAL A 125 8.81 -5.24 -22.44
C VAL A 125 10.12 -4.50 -22.70
N GLU A 126 10.87 -4.99 -23.66
CA GLU A 126 12.00 -4.27 -24.20
C GLU A 126 11.54 -2.85 -24.56
N GLY A 127 12.14 -1.86 -23.87
CA GLY A 127 12.30 -0.53 -24.40
C GLY A 127 11.08 0.21 -24.88
N LYS A 128 10.06 0.37 -24.06
CA LYS A 128 9.19 1.55 -24.23
C LYS A 128 9.44 2.55 -23.10
N VAL A 129 10.33 3.38 -23.43
CA VAL A 129 10.54 4.64 -22.71
C VAL A 129 9.24 5.44 -22.71
#